data_780fc3518a538cb72f8a0ddd64104cde
#
_entry.id   780fc3518a538cb72f8a0ddd64104cde
#
_cell.length_a   1.000
_cell.length_b   1.000
_cell.length_c   1.000
_cell.angle_alpha   90.00
_cell.angle_beta   90.00
_cell.angle_gamma   90.00
#
_symmetry.space_group_name_H-M   'P 1'
#
loop_
_entity.id
_entity.type
_entity.pdbx_description
1 polymer ?
#
loop_
_entity_poly.entity_id
_entity_poly.type
_entity_poly.pdbx_seq_one_letter_code
_entity_poly.pdbx_strand_id
1 'polypeptide(L)'
;MKLAVIGRGLIGSAAARHLSAAGYEVTLIGPAEPTDFATHQGTFASHYDEGRITRGLDPDPFWSAVSRASIARYADIQRQSGIRFYHEVGVLMTGPSDHPPIRDVQKVAQESGLDCVTLDDAGLKDRFPYFAFPSGSFGVFERKDAGYISPRALVRAQGVCVERNGGRIVDAVVYGIDETVQGVQLTTSEGHMSFDKALVATGGFAETLLGSEFRLKVCARTVALFRLGAAELKRLSAMPSHIHLTYDGLDPYYLPPIPYPDGQSYVKLGGNPVDIELATTEDVHNWFRSGGSEDVGQFLEELIRDRIPDLHAEDRTLKPCVTSYTTDGMPDIRRLSERVAIAVGGNGKGAKNSDELGRLGANALLGQ
;
A
#
# COMPACT_ATOMS: atom_id res chain seq x y z
N MET A 1 22.38 -19.34 -8.07
CA MET A 1 21.21 -19.79 -7.31
C MET A 1 19.99 -19.19 -7.98
N LYS A 2 19.03 -20.03 -8.35
CA LYS A 2 17.77 -19.64 -9.01
C LYS A 2 16.69 -19.44 -7.95
N LEU A 3 16.14 -18.23 -7.88
CA LEU A 3 15.18 -17.84 -6.87
C LEU A 3 13.82 -17.51 -7.50
N ALA A 4 12.76 -18.07 -6.93
CA ALA A 4 11.40 -17.65 -7.24
C ALA A 4 10.91 -16.62 -6.22
N VAL A 5 10.22 -15.58 -6.68
CA VAL A 5 9.39 -14.72 -5.84
C VAL A 5 7.96 -14.85 -6.35
N ILE A 6 7.09 -15.41 -5.51
CA ILE A 6 5.68 -15.69 -5.82
C ILE A 6 4.82 -14.54 -5.30
N GLY A 7 4.16 -13.84 -6.20
CA GLY A 7 3.35 -12.66 -5.90
C GLY A 7 3.96 -11.39 -6.50
N ARG A 8 3.42 -10.94 -7.62
CA ARG A 8 3.82 -9.71 -8.34
C ARG A 8 3.16 -8.44 -7.77
N GLY A 9 2.90 -8.45 -6.46
CA GLY A 9 2.40 -7.30 -5.72
C GLY A 9 3.52 -6.39 -5.20
N LEU A 10 3.17 -5.49 -4.29
CA LEU A 10 4.09 -4.49 -3.73
C LEU A 10 5.31 -5.10 -3.05
N ILE A 11 5.10 -6.06 -2.13
CA ILE A 11 6.19 -6.69 -1.35
C ILE A 11 7.03 -7.61 -2.24
N GLY A 12 6.38 -8.46 -3.06
CA GLY A 12 7.08 -9.41 -3.91
C GLY A 12 7.92 -8.73 -5.00
N SER A 13 7.39 -7.69 -5.66
CA SER A 13 8.16 -6.94 -6.65
C SER A 13 9.39 -6.26 -6.04
N ALA A 14 9.27 -5.73 -4.82
CA ALA A 14 10.39 -5.18 -4.08
C ALA A 14 11.42 -6.25 -3.72
N ALA A 15 11.00 -7.39 -3.18
CA ALA A 15 11.90 -8.51 -2.86
C ALA A 15 12.66 -8.99 -4.10
N ALA A 16 11.97 -9.16 -5.22
CA ALA A 16 12.60 -9.56 -6.50
C ALA A 16 13.65 -8.55 -6.96
N ARG A 17 13.36 -7.22 -6.82
CA ARG A 17 14.35 -6.18 -7.13
C ARG A 17 15.58 -6.27 -6.22
N HIS A 18 15.39 -6.46 -4.90
CA HIS A 18 16.52 -6.58 -3.97
C HIS A 18 17.37 -7.82 -4.27
N LEU A 19 16.76 -8.96 -4.54
CA LEU A 19 17.46 -10.19 -4.90
C LEU A 19 18.21 -10.08 -6.24
N SER A 20 17.57 -9.52 -7.28
CA SER A 20 18.20 -9.33 -8.58
C SER A 20 19.36 -8.32 -8.53
N ALA A 21 19.21 -7.23 -7.76
CA ALA A 21 20.28 -6.27 -7.52
C ALA A 21 21.47 -6.87 -6.78
N ALA A 22 21.25 -7.91 -5.95
CA ALA A 22 22.30 -8.69 -5.30
C ALA A 22 22.94 -9.75 -6.20
N GLY A 23 22.57 -9.83 -7.49
CA GLY A 23 23.17 -10.72 -8.49
C GLY A 23 22.59 -12.12 -8.54
N TYR A 24 21.45 -12.39 -7.91
CA TYR A 24 20.79 -13.69 -8.01
C TYR A 24 19.98 -13.80 -9.31
N GLU A 25 19.85 -15.02 -9.82
CA GLU A 25 18.93 -15.35 -10.92
C GLU A 25 17.49 -15.40 -10.37
N VAL A 26 16.72 -14.34 -10.59
CA VAL A 26 15.39 -14.15 -10.00
C VAL A 26 14.30 -14.29 -11.04
N THR A 27 13.26 -15.04 -10.71
CA THR A 27 11.99 -15.05 -11.45
C THR A 27 10.87 -14.53 -10.52
N LEU A 28 10.29 -13.39 -10.89
CA LEU A 28 9.10 -12.84 -10.25
C LEU A 28 7.87 -13.40 -10.95
N ILE A 29 7.00 -14.11 -10.21
CA ILE A 29 5.86 -14.85 -10.77
C ILE A 29 4.57 -14.27 -10.15
N GLY A 30 3.64 -13.88 -11.01
CA GLY A 30 2.33 -13.41 -10.58
C GLY A 30 1.54 -12.81 -11.75
N PRO A 31 0.20 -12.81 -11.68
CA PRO A 31 -0.64 -12.30 -12.75
C PRO A 31 -0.45 -10.79 -12.95
N ALA A 32 -0.61 -10.36 -14.20
CA ALA A 32 -0.69 -8.95 -14.55
C ALA A 32 -1.99 -8.32 -14.01
N GLU A 33 -2.02 -6.99 -13.97
CA GLU A 33 -3.25 -6.25 -13.67
C GLU A 33 -4.28 -6.50 -14.79
N PRO A 34 -5.53 -6.90 -14.45
CA PRO A 34 -6.56 -7.11 -15.46
C PRO A 34 -6.97 -5.78 -16.12
N THR A 35 -7.28 -5.84 -17.41
CA THR A 35 -7.79 -4.68 -18.17
C THR A 35 -9.24 -4.38 -17.85
N ASP A 36 -10.02 -5.40 -17.50
CA ASP A 36 -11.43 -5.28 -17.12
C ASP A 36 -11.69 -6.07 -15.83
N PHE A 37 -11.98 -5.36 -14.76
CA PHE A 37 -12.23 -5.93 -13.44
C PHE A 37 -13.56 -6.68 -13.37
N ALA A 38 -14.58 -6.20 -14.09
CA ALA A 38 -15.93 -6.78 -14.02
C ALA A 38 -16.00 -8.20 -14.58
N THR A 39 -15.22 -8.47 -15.63
CA THR A 39 -15.20 -9.78 -16.32
C THR A 39 -14.02 -10.66 -15.90
N HIS A 40 -13.04 -10.11 -15.16
CA HIS A 40 -11.83 -10.86 -14.77
C HIS A 40 -12.18 -12.02 -13.83
N GLN A 41 -11.71 -13.23 -14.18
CA GLN A 41 -11.91 -14.46 -13.40
C GLN A 41 -10.66 -14.88 -12.59
N GLY A 42 -9.54 -14.20 -12.79
CA GLY A 42 -8.28 -14.51 -12.13
C GLY A 42 -8.08 -13.78 -10.81
N THR A 43 -6.85 -13.85 -10.30
CA THR A 43 -6.44 -13.24 -9.03
C THR A 43 -6.30 -11.72 -9.17
N PHE A 44 -6.84 -11.00 -8.19
CA PHE A 44 -6.65 -9.57 -8.04
C PHE A 44 -5.52 -9.23 -7.07
N ALA A 45 -4.94 -8.03 -7.20
CA ALA A 45 -3.98 -7.50 -6.25
C ALA A 45 -4.43 -6.15 -5.69
N SER A 46 -3.96 -5.81 -4.48
CA SER A 46 -4.39 -4.60 -3.77
C SER A 46 -3.70 -3.30 -4.23
N HIS A 47 -2.80 -3.36 -5.22
CA HIS A 47 -2.03 -2.21 -5.68
C HIS A 47 -2.61 -1.48 -6.90
N TYR A 48 -3.75 -1.88 -7.40
CA TYR A 48 -4.35 -1.32 -8.62
C TYR A 48 -4.97 0.06 -8.39
N ASP A 49 -4.12 1.05 -8.10
CA ASP A 49 -4.54 2.42 -7.75
C ASP A 49 -3.41 3.43 -8.02
N GLU A 50 -3.75 4.73 -8.05
CA GLU A 50 -2.79 5.81 -8.28
C GLU A 50 -2.41 6.59 -7.02
N GLY A 51 -3.04 6.32 -5.88
CA GLY A 51 -2.76 7.06 -4.66
C GLY A 51 -2.75 6.21 -3.40
N ARG A 52 -1.61 6.19 -2.71
CA ARG A 52 -1.46 5.70 -1.32
C ARG A 52 -0.55 6.67 -0.57
N ILE A 53 -0.92 7.01 0.65
CA ILE A 53 -0.11 7.89 1.49
C ILE A 53 1.23 7.19 1.81
N THR A 54 2.32 7.95 1.71
CA THR A 54 3.65 7.54 2.16
C THR A 54 4.23 8.60 3.09
N ARG A 55 4.77 8.15 4.25
CA ARG A 55 5.20 9.04 5.33
C ARG A 55 6.07 8.30 6.34
N GLY A 56 6.92 9.03 7.05
CA GLY A 56 7.61 8.56 8.24
C GLY A 56 6.76 8.64 9.51
N LEU A 57 5.76 9.54 9.56
CA LEU A 57 4.83 9.66 10.68
C LEU A 57 4.04 8.37 10.90
N ASP A 58 4.16 7.79 12.07
CA ASP A 58 3.38 6.63 12.54
C ASP A 58 3.40 6.62 14.07
N PRO A 59 2.32 6.23 14.77
CA PRO A 59 2.35 6.08 16.23
C PRO A 59 3.23 4.93 16.70
N ASP A 60 3.54 3.98 15.82
CA ASP A 60 4.39 2.82 16.09
C ASP A 60 5.81 3.04 15.52
N PRO A 61 6.87 2.98 16.37
CA PRO A 61 8.27 3.17 15.94
C PRO A 61 8.74 2.19 14.87
N PHE A 62 8.28 0.93 14.91
CA PHE A 62 8.62 -0.08 13.90
C PHE A 62 8.10 0.34 12.52
N TRP A 63 6.80 0.68 12.42
CA TRP A 63 6.21 1.10 11.15
C TRP A 63 6.79 2.42 10.63
N SER A 64 7.15 3.36 11.53
CA SER A 64 7.89 4.56 11.17
C SER A 64 9.25 4.22 10.55
N ALA A 65 10.03 3.35 11.20
CA ALA A 65 11.36 2.95 10.72
C ALA A 65 11.29 2.25 9.35
N VAL A 66 10.37 1.31 9.16
CA VAL A 66 10.16 0.58 7.90
C VAL A 66 9.73 1.52 6.77
N SER A 67 8.86 2.50 7.07
CA SER A 67 8.46 3.53 6.10
C SER A 67 9.64 4.37 5.64
N ARG A 68 10.41 4.91 6.58
CA ARG A 68 11.58 5.75 6.28
C ARG A 68 12.63 4.99 5.46
N ALA A 69 12.87 3.73 5.80
CA ALA A 69 13.78 2.87 5.04
C ALA A 69 13.29 2.63 3.60
N SER A 70 11.97 2.50 3.40
CA SER A 70 11.39 2.40 2.05
C SER A 70 11.53 3.71 1.27
N ILE A 71 11.14 4.83 1.88
CA ILE A 71 11.16 6.17 1.25
C ILE A 71 12.58 6.57 0.83
N ALA A 72 13.57 6.28 1.64
CA ALA A 72 14.98 6.58 1.35
C ALA A 72 15.48 5.97 0.02
N ARG A 73 14.81 4.92 -0.50
CA ARG A 73 15.17 4.27 -1.76
C ARG A 73 14.31 4.71 -2.96
N TYR A 74 13.25 5.50 -2.76
CA TYR A 74 12.35 5.89 -3.86
C TYR A 74 13.05 6.63 -4.99
N ALA A 75 13.93 7.58 -4.67
CA ALA A 75 14.69 8.33 -5.68
C ALA A 75 15.54 7.40 -6.56
N ASP A 76 16.18 6.39 -5.95
CA ASP A 76 17.00 5.41 -6.66
C ASP A 76 16.16 4.50 -7.55
N ILE A 77 15.01 4.03 -7.05
CA ILE A 77 14.08 3.20 -7.83
C ILE A 77 13.55 4.00 -9.04
N GLN A 78 13.15 5.25 -8.84
CA GLN A 78 12.70 6.12 -9.92
C GLN A 78 13.80 6.36 -10.97
N ARG A 79 15.03 6.64 -10.53
CA ARG A 79 16.17 6.83 -11.43
C ARG A 79 16.51 5.55 -12.21
N GLN A 80 16.54 4.40 -11.55
CA GLN A 80 16.86 3.11 -12.17
C GLN A 80 15.77 2.65 -13.14
N SER A 81 14.50 2.87 -12.82
CA SER A 81 13.38 2.44 -13.65
C SER A 81 13.01 3.44 -14.76
N GLY A 82 13.28 4.73 -14.54
CA GLY A 82 12.75 5.82 -15.36
C GLY A 82 11.26 6.10 -15.12
N ILE A 83 10.65 5.52 -14.07
CA ILE A 83 9.22 5.65 -13.76
C ILE A 83 9.07 6.49 -12.50
N ARG A 84 8.36 7.61 -12.60
CA ARG A 84 7.96 8.40 -11.45
C ARG A 84 6.73 7.79 -10.80
N PHE A 85 6.81 7.53 -9.49
CA PHE A 85 5.71 7.00 -8.70
C PHE A 85 5.51 7.74 -7.37
N TYR A 86 6.49 8.53 -6.93
CA TYR A 86 6.46 9.27 -5.68
C TYR A 86 6.25 10.77 -5.93
N HIS A 87 5.35 11.34 -5.12
CA HIS A 87 5.00 12.75 -5.14
C HIS A 87 5.10 13.32 -3.73
N GLU A 88 6.11 14.17 -3.52
CA GLU A 88 6.37 14.83 -2.25
C GLU A 88 5.45 16.05 -2.11
N VAL A 89 4.34 15.87 -1.41
CA VAL A 89 3.33 16.90 -1.13
C VAL A 89 3.17 17.16 0.37
N GLY A 90 3.97 16.48 1.19
CA GLY A 90 3.84 16.46 2.63
C GLY A 90 2.70 15.57 3.13
N VAL A 91 2.72 15.27 4.43
CA VAL A 91 1.65 14.55 5.13
C VAL A 91 1.28 15.24 6.42
N LEU A 92 0.00 15.56 6.56
CA LEU A 92 -0.60 16.07 7.78
C LEU A 92 -1.31 14.92 8.51
N MET A 93 -0.93 14.65 9.75
CA MET A 93 -1.72 13.82 10.65
C MET A 93 -2.35 14.72 11.72
N THR A 94 -3.65 14.57 11.92
CA THR A 94 -4.40 15.34 12.94
C THR A 94 -5.21 14.41 13.82
N GLY A 95 -5.63 14.91 14.95
CA GLY A 95 -6.55 14.23 15.87
C GLY A 95 -6.92 15.17 17.02
N PRO A 96 -7.83 14.77 17.90
CA PRO A 96 -8.09 15.50 19.13
C PRO A 96 -6.80 15.65 19.94
N SER A 97 -6.57 16.83 20.53
CA SER A 97 -5.30 17.16 21.21
C SER A 97 -4.97 16.28 22.42
N ASP A 98 -5.95 15.62 23.00
CA ASP A 98 -5.84 14.69 24.13
C ASP A 98 -5.84 13.21 23.70
N HIS A 99 -6.00 12.92 22.40
CA HIS A 99 -6.03 11.56 21.88
C HIS A 99 -4.61 10.93 21.87
N PRO A 100 -4.36 9.81 22.60
CA PRO A 100 -3.02 9.25 22.71
C PRO A 100 -2.33 8.97 21.35
N PRO A 101 -2.97 8.38 20.32
CA PRO A 101 -2.32 8.09 19.06
C PRO A 101 -1.67 9.31 18.38
N ILE A 102 -2.28 10.51 18.40
CA ILE A 102 -1.63 11.69 17.79
C ILE A 102 -0.42 12.16 18.61
N ARG A 103 -0.43 11.94 19.93
CA ARG A 103 0.72 12.21 20.80
C ARG A 103 1.85 11.22 20.58
N ASP A 104 1.51 9.95 20.35
CA ASP A 104 2.50 8.93 19.98
C ASP A 104 3.12 9.24 18.61
N VAL A 105 2.34 9.70 17.62
CA VAL A 105 2.88 10.21 16.35
C VAL A 105 3.89 11.33 16.58
N GLN A 106 3.55 12.33 17.41
CA GLN A 106 4.45 13.42 17.75
C GLN A 106 5.75 12.93 18.40
N LYS A 107 5.63 12.03 19.37
CA LYS A 107 6.76 11.45 20.09
C LYS A 107 7.69 10.68 19.16
N VAL A 108 7.14 9.73 18.37
CA VAL A 108 7.92 8.93 17.41
C VAL A 108 8.60 9.82 16.37
N ALA A 109 7.93 10.87 15.88
CA ALA A 109 8.50 11.82 14.95
C ALA A 109 9.71 12.56 15.54
N GLN A 110 9.61 13.02 16.79
CA GLN A 110 10.71 13.69 17.49
C GLN A 110 11.89 12.74 17.74
N GLU A 111 11.64 11.55 18.27
CA GLU A 111 12.66 10.53 18.54
C GLU A 111 13.37 10.06 17.26
N SER A 112 12.66 10.08 16.14
CA SER A 112 13.17 9.70 14.81
C SER A 112 13.83 10.84 14.05
N GLY A 113 13.78 12.07 14.54
CA GLY A 113 14.37 13.25 13.88
C GLY A 113 13.70 13.62 12.56
N LEU A 114 12.38 13.38 12.43
CA LEU A 114 11.64 13.76 11.22
C LEU A 114 11.54 15.29 11.07
N ASP A 115 11.64 15.78 9.83
CA ASP A 115 11.41 17.20 9.52
C ASP A 115 9.89 17.50 9.56
N CYS A 116 9.37 17.71 10.75
CA CYS A 116 7.96 17.97 10.98
C CYS A 116 7.75 19.18 11.89
N VAL A 117 6.53 19.74 11.80
CA VAL A 117 6.06 20.81 12.68
C VAL A 117 4.75 20.39 13.35
N THR A 118 4.57 20.80 14.60
CA THR A 118 3.31 20.64 15.32
C THR A 118 2.45 21.90 15.18
N LEU A 119 1.15 21.70 15.05
CA LEU A 119 0.17 22.77 14.83
C LEU A 119 -1.00 22.60 15.80
N ASP A 120 -1.39 23.68 16.43
CA ASP A 120 -2.65 23.78 17.16
C ASP A 120 -3.80 24.16 16.22
N ASP A 121 -5.01 24.33 16.76
CA ASP A 121 -6.21 24.73 16.02
C ASP A 121 -5.98 25.97 15.14
N ALA A 122 -5.32 27.00 15.67
CA ALA A 122 -5.07 28.24 14.94
C ALA A 122 -4.08 28.01 13.80
N GLY A 123 -2.98 27.31 14.08
CA GLY A 123 -1.97 26.98 13.09
C GLY A 123 -2.48 26.06 11.98
N LEU A 124 -3.40 25.12 12.30
CA LEU A 124 -4.05 24.26 11.31
C LEU A 124 -4.93 25.07 10.35
N LYS A 125 -5.76 25.97 10.87
CA LYS A 125 -6.66 26.84 10.08
C LYS A 125 -5.89 27.82 9.20
N ASP A 126 -4.82 28.40 9.72
CA ASP A 126 -3.98 29.35 8.98
C ASP A 126 -3.23 28.64 7.83
N ARG A 127 -2.65 27.48 8.11
CA ARG A 127 -1.81 26.77 7.14
C ARG A 127 -2.59 25.99 6.09
N PHE A 128 -3.77 25.46 6.45
CA PHE A 128 -4.59 24.60 5.57
C PHE A 128 -6.02 25.12 5.49
N PRO A 129 -6.25 26.33 4.95
CA PRO A 129 -7.54 27.02 5.01
C PRO A 129 -8.65 26.31 4.20
N TYR A 130 -8.32 25.35 3.37
CA TYR A 130 -9.29 24.53 2.64
C TYR A 130 -9.82 23.34 3.46
N PHE A 131 -9.21 23.05 4.61
CA PHE A 131 -9.72 22.04 5.54
C PHE A 131 -10.52 22.67 6.69
N ALA A 132 -11.63 22.06 7.04
CA ALA A 132 -12.30 22.29 8.32
C ALA A 132 -11.81 21.27 9.35
N PHE A 133 -11.32 21.76 10.48
CA PHE A 133 -10.86 20.91 11.58
C PHE A 133 -11.82 21.02 12.76
N PRO A 134 -12.17 19.90 13.45
CA PRO A 134 -12.90 19.97 14.72
C PRO A 134 -12.16 20.84 15.73
N SER A 135 -12.91 21.53 16.62
CA SER A 135 -12.31 22.31 17.69
C SER A 135 -11.46 21.44 18.62
N GLY A 136 -10.31 21.94 19.05
CA GLY A 136 -9.35 21.19 19.87
C GLY A 136 -8.48 20.23 19.06
N SER A 137 -8.45 20.35 17.74
CA SER A 137 -7.57 19.57 16.88
C SER A 137 -6.10 19.92 17.13
N PHE A 138 -5.25 18.90 17.05
CA PHE A 138 -3.80 19.00 17.06
C PHE A 138 -3.25 18.30 15.81
N GLY A 139 -2.20 18.84 15.21
CA GLY A 139 -1.60 18.29 13.99
C GLY A 139 -0.10 18.15 14.06
N VAL A 140 0.41 17.12 13.38
CA VAL A 140 1.83 16.92 13.05
C VAL A 140 1.95 16.91 11.53
N PHE A 141 2.72 17.84 10.98
CA PHE A 141 2.93 17.97 9.54
C PHE A 141 4.37 17.65 9.16
N GLU A 142 4.57 16.55 8.43
CA GLU A 142 5.83 16.12 7.83
C GLU A 142 5.95 16.73 6.44
N ARG A 143 6.99 17.56 6.25
CA ARG A 143 7.15 18.39 5.04
C ARG A 143 7.92 17.69 3.94
N LYS A 144 8.96 16.90 4.32
CA LYS A 144 9.86 16.21 3.42
C LYS A 144 9.74 14.70 3.58
N ASP A 145 10.12 13.98 2.55
CA ASP A 145 10.07 12.52 2.54
C ASP A 145 8.65 11.97 2.85
N ALA A 146 7.63 12.77 2.53
CA ALA A 146 6.23 12.49 2.81
C ALA A 146 5.32 12.95 1.67
N GLY A 147 4.20 12.27 1.45
CA GLY A 147 3.25 12.59 0.40
C GLY A 147 2.44 11.39 -0.04
N TYR A 148 2.46 11.07 -1.33
CA TYR A 148 1.81 9.86 -1.85
C TYR A 148 2.64 9.16 -2.91
N ILE A 149 2.36 7.88 -3.09
CA ILE A 149 2.88 7.04 -4.16
C ILE A 149 1.74 6.54 -5.05
N SER A 150 2.00 6.36 -6.35
CA SER A 150 1.22 5.48 -7.20
C SER A 150 1.70 4.04 -6.95
N PRO A 151 0.93 3.19 -6.25
CA PRO A 151 1.36 1.80 -6.02
C PRO A 151 1.44 1.00 -7.32
N ARG A 152 0.59 1.30 -8.31
CA ARG A 152 0.67 0.71 -9.66
C ARG A 152 1.99 1.06 -10.35
N ALA A 153 2.37 2.33 -10.33
CA ALA A 153 3.63 2.77 -10.92
C ALA A 153 4.85 2.24 -10.14
N LEU A 154 4.78 2.13 -8.80
CA LEU A 154 5.83 1.54 -7.97
C LEU A 154 6.07 0.07 -8.35
N VAL A 155 5.02 -0.75 -8.45
CA VAL A 155 5.16 -2.17 -8.86
C VAL A 155 5.79 -2.27 -10.25
N ARG A 156 5.36 -1.43 -11.19
CA ARG A 156 5.98 -1.34 -12.53
C ARG A 156 7.46 -0.96 -12.45
N ALA A 157 7.80 0.06 -11.65
CA ALA A 157 9.18 0.52 -11.47
C ALA A 157 10.08 -0.59 -10.90
N GLN A 158 9.59 -1.31 -9.89
CA GLN A 158 10.28 -2.47 -9.31
C GLN A 158 10.50 -3.55 -10.37
N GLY A 159 9.47 -3.87 -11.19
CA GLY A 159 9.56 -4.85 -12.27
C GLY A 159 10.61 -4.49 -13.33
N VAL A 160 10.62 -3.22 -13.79
CA VAL A 160 11.65 -2.73 -14.73
C VAL A 160 13.06 -2.88 -14.14
N CYS A 161 13.23 -2.60 -12.84
CA CYS A 161 14.52 -2.80 -12.19
C CYS A 161 14.90 -4.29 -12.13
N VAL A 162 13.96 -5.21 -11.87
CA VAL A 162 14.20 -6.66 -11.92
C VAL A 162 14.74 -7.07 -13.29
N GLU A 163 14.08 -6.66 -14.38
CA GLU A 163 14.50 -7.02 -15.74
C GLU A 163 15.86 -6.40 -16.11
N ARG A 164 16.12 -5.14 -15.74
CA ARG A 164 17.41 -4.48 -15.95
C ARG A 164 18.56 -5.16 -15.21
N ASN A 165 18.26 -5.81 -14.08
CA ASN A 165 19.24 -6.59 -13.31
C ASN A 165 19.37 -8.06 -13.84
N GLY A 166 18.72 -8.41 -14.97
CA GLY A 166 18.75 -9.73 -15.57
C GLY A 166 17.74 -10.73 -14.99
N GLY A 167 16.81 -10.30 -14.14
CA GLY A 167 15.71 -11.12 -13.66
C GLY A 167 14.60 -11.27 -14.69
N ARG A 168 13.68 -12.22 -14.47
CA ARG A 168 12.52 -12.48 -15.32
C ARG A 168 11.23 -12.18 -14.59
N ILE A 169 10.22 -11.73 -15.34
CA ILE A 169 8.84 -11.62 -14.88
C ILE A 169 7.99 -12.62 -15.66
N VAL A 170 7.22 -13.44 -14.94
CA VAL A 170 6.32 -14.44 -15.52
C VAL A 170 4.90 -14.11 -15.12
N ASP A 171 4.05 -13.92 -16.13
CA ASP A 171 2.62 -13.70 -15.96
C ASP A 171 1.93 -15.06 -15.78
N ALA A 172 1.84 -15.52 -14.54
CA ALA A 172 1.27 -16.80 -14.19
C ALA A 172 0.70 -16.82 -12.77
N VAL A 173 -0.32 -17.64 -12.56
CA VAL A 173 -0.82 -17.97 -11.22
C VAL A 173 -0.09 -19.22 -10.72
N VAL A 174 0.40 -19.19 -9.48
CA VAL A 174 0.99 -20.35 -8.80
C VAL A 174 -0.11 -21.04 -7.99
N TYR A 175 -0.29 -22.34 -8.23
CA TYR A 175 -1.30 -23.18 -7.58
C TYR A 175 -0.73 -24.11 -6.52
N GLY A 176 0.58 -24.39 -6.57
CA GLY A 176 1.23 -25.30 -5.63
C GLY A 176 2.72 -25.01 -5.50
N ILE A 177 3.26 -25.36 -4.35
CA ILE A 177 4.66 -25.25 -4.00
C ILE A 177 5.07 -26.54 -3.29
N ASP A 178 6.03 -27.28 -3.90
CA ASP A 178 6.54 -28.55 -3.38
C ASP A 178 8.04 -28.42 -3.12
N GLU A 179 8.46 -28.61 -1.87
CA GLU A 179 9.87 -28.66 -1.51
C GLU A 179 10.41 -30.06 -1.66
N THR A 180 11.51 -30.19 -2.39
CA THR A 180 12.22 -31.45 -2.66
C THR A 180 13.66 -31.34 -2.18
N VAL A 181 14.37 -32.48 -2.18
CA VAL A 181 15.82 -32.51 -1.88
C VAL A 181 16.66 -31.72 -2.88
N GLN A 182 16.17 -31.56 -4.13
CA GLN A 182 16.87 -30.82 -5.19
C GLN A 182 16.54 -29.34 -5.23
N GLY A 183 15.42 -28.90 -4.63
CA GLY A 183 14.96 -27.52 -4.69
C GLY A 183 13.46 -27.37 -4.43
N VAL A 184 12.88 -26.34 -5.02
CA VAL A 184 11.44 -26.04 -4.95
C VAL A 184 10.83 -26.20 -6.34
N GLN A 185 9.76 -26.99 -6.45
CA GLN A 185 8.93 -27.09 -7.64
C GLN A 185 7.66 -26.27 -7.47
N LEU A 186 7.34 -25.46 -8.47
CA LEU A 186 6.11 -24.69 -8.54
C LEU A 186 5.19 -25.26 -9.62
N THR A 187 3.93 -25.46 -9.27
CA THR A 187 2.86 -25.75 -10.23
C THR A 187 2.17 -24.43 -10.57
N THR A 188 2.18 -24.04 -11.84
CA THR A 188 1.66 -22.76 -12.31
C THR A 188 0.69 -22.92 -13.47
N SER A 189 -0.04 -21.85 -13.83
CA SER A 189 -0.87 -21.81 -15.04
C SER A 189 -0.09 -22.03 -16.34
N GLU A 190 1.23 -21.82 -16.32
CA GLU A 190 2.15 -21.98 -17.46
C GLU A 190 2.97 -23.28 -17.38
N GLY A 191 2.59 -24.21 -16.49
CA GLY A 191 3.29 -25.48 -16.27
C GLY A 191 4.17 -25.48 -15.03
N HIS A 192 5.10 -26.43 -14.97
CA HIS A 192 5.98 -26.62 -13.83
C HIS A 192 7.27 -25.82 -13.97
N MET A 193 7.73 -25.23 -12.85
CA MET A 193 8.98 -24.49 -12.78
C MET A 193 9.80 -24.95 -11.57
N SER A 194 11.13 -24.99 -11.71
CA SER A 194 12.04 -25.45 -10.64
C SER A 194 13.02 -24.36 -10.23
N PHE A 195 13.23 -24.22 -8.93
CA PHE A 195 14.07 -23.21 -8.31
C PHE A 195 14.88 -23.81 -7.15
N ASP A 196 15.94 -23.12 -6.74
CA ASP A 196 16.69 -23.51 -5.54
C ASP A 196 15.94 -23.13 -4.26
N LYS A 197 15.28 -21.93 -4.28
CA LYS A 197 14.48 -21.40 -3.16
C LYS A 197 13.31 -20.56 -3.68
N ALA A 198 12.29 -20.37 -2.84
CA ALA A 198 11.12 -19.57 -3.16
C ALA A 198 10.69 -18.68 -2.00
N LEU A 199 10.35 -17.42 -2.30
CA LEU A 199 9.69 -16.47 -1.38
C LEU A 199 8.21 -16.37 -1.74
N VAL A 200 7.32 -16.63 -0.77
CA VAL A 200 5.88 -16.42 -0.92
C VAL A 200 5.52 -15.02 -0.44
N ALA A 201 5.06 -14.16 -1.35
CA ALA A 201 4.67 -12.78 -1.11
C ALA A 201 3.28 -12.48 -1.72
N THR A 202 2.34 -13.40 -1.55
CA THR A 202 1.02 -13.40 -2.19
C THR A 202 -0.05 -12.60 -1.42
N GLY A 203 0.36 -11.86 -0.37
CA GLY A 203 -0.55 -11.04 0.40
C GLY A 203 -1.69 -11.86 1.02
N GLY A 204 -2.95 -11.44 0.81
CA GLY A 204 -4.12 -12.13 1.34
C GLY A 204 -4.38 -13.54 0.78
N PHE A 205 -3.58 -13.99 -0.19
CA PHE A 205 -3.69 -15.33 -0.80
C PHE A 205 -2.63 -16.31 -0.28
N ALA A 206 -1.94 -16.03 0.82
CA ALA A 206 -0.89 -16.91 1.36
C ALA A 206 -1.42 -18.29 1.75
N GLU A 207 -2.62 -18.35 2.34
CA GLU A 207 -3.32 -19.57 2.74
C GLU A 207 -3.48 -20.56 1.57
N THR A 208 -3.75 -20.06 0.35
CA THR A 208 -3.98 -20.93 -0.81
C THR A 208 -2.75 -21.74 -1.24
N LEU A 209 -1.56 -21.30 -0.87
CA LEU A 209 -0.30 -21.97 -1.21
C LEU A 209 0.35 -22.69 -0.01
N LEU A 210 0.15 -22.19 1.19
CA LEU A 210 0.91 -22.61 2.36
C LEU A 210 0.05 -23.34 3.42
N GLY A 211 -1.28 -23.27 3.30
CA GLY A 211 -2.20 -23.87 4.26
C GLY A 211 -2.83 -22.87 5.23
N SER A 212 -3.81 -23.34 6.01
CA SER A 212 -4.69 -22.50 6.83
C SER A 212 -3.99 -21.75 7.96
N GLU A 213 -2.86 -22.22 8.43
CA GLU A 213 -2.04 -21.54 9.44
C GLU A 213 -1.45 -20.19 8.95
N PHE A 214 -1.43 -19.94 7.62
CA PHE A 214 -0.99 -18.70 7.00
C PHE A 214 -2.14 -17.79 6.59
N ARG A 215 -3.34 -18.05 7.10
CA ARG A 215 -4.52 -17.24 6.82
C ARG A 215 -4.35 -15.84 7.42
N LEU A 216 -4.55 -14.82 6.57
CA LEU A 216 -4.66 -13.43 6.98
C LEU A 216 -6.14 -13.03 7.04
N LYS A 217 -6.50 -12.16 7.97
CA LYS A 217 -7.82 -11.50 7.94
C LYS A 217 -7.81 -10.52 6.76
N VAL A 218 -8.55 -10.84 5.69
CA VAL A 218 -8.71 -9.96 4.52
C VAL A 218 -10.00 -9.16 4.68
N CYS A 219 -9.91 -7.83 4.64
CA CYS A 219 -11.07 -6.96 4.79
C CYS A 219 -11.35 -6.18 3.49
N ALA A 220 -12.62 -6.12 3.15
CA ALA A 220 -13.14 -5.26 2.09
C ALA A 220 -12.87 -3.79 2.40
N ARG A 221 -12.49 -3.02 1.39
CA ARG A 221 -12.29 -1.56 1.47
C ARG A 221 -12.89 -0.89 0.26
N THR A 222 -13.61 0.19 0.49
CA THR A 222 -14.08 1.08 -0.56
C THR A 222 -13.33 2.39 -0.45
N VAL A 223 -12.88 2.92 -1.59
CA VAL A 223 -12.35 4.27 -1.68
C VAL A 223 -13.23 5.09 -2.61
N ALA A 224 -13.41 6.36 -2.28
CA ALA A 224 -14.15 7.31 -3.11
C ALA A 224 -13.16 8.26 -3.81
N LEU A 225 -13.39 8.46 -5.10
CA LEU A 225 -12.67 9.39 -5.96
C LEU A 225 -13.62 10.50 -6.34
N PHE A 226 -13.30 11.74 -6.01
CA PHE A 226 -14.08 12.93 -6.30
C PHE A 226 -13.41 13.69 -7.44
N ARG A 227 -14.03 13.68 -8.63
CA ARG A 227 -13.50 14.34 -9.83
C ARG A 227 -13.52 15.85 -9.68
N LEU A 228 -12.43 16.50 -10.07
CA LEU A 228 -12.25 17.94 -9.90
C LEU A 228 -12.14 18.67 -11.24
N GLY A 229 -12.84 19.80 -11.34
CA GLY A 229 -12.62 20.78 -12.39
C GLY A 229 -11.39 21.65 -12.14
N ALA A 230 -11.02 22.44 -13.16
CA ALA A 230 -9.79 23.24 -13.15
C ALA A 230 -9.68 24.23 -11.98
N ALA A 231 -10.79 24.81 -11.55
CA ALA A 231 -10.82 25.76 -10.43
C ALA A 231 -10.43 25.07 -9.11
N GLU A 232 -10.98 23.88 -8.83
CA GLU A 232 -10.69 23.09 -7.65
C GLU A 232 -9.25 22.52 -7.67
N LEU A 233 -8.77 22.09 -8.82
CA LEU A 233 -7.38 21.68 -9.00
C LEU A 233 -6.40 22.78 -8.60
N LYS A 234 -6.70 24.04 -8.97
CA LYS A 234 -5.90 25.20 -8.58
C LYS A 234 -6.02 25.49 -7.09
N ARG A 235 -7.25 25.46 -6.53
CA ARG A 235 -7.51 25.75 -5.11
C ARG A 235 -6.81 24.75 -4.19
N LEU A 236 -6.83 23.47 -4.55
CA LEU A 236 -6.26 22.37 -3.75
C LEU A 236 -4.84 21.98 -4.17
N SER A 237 -4.17 22.78 -5.02
CA SER A 237 -2.83 22.45 -5.54
C SER A 237 -1.75 22.30 -4.47
N ALA A 238 -1.91 22.94 -3.31
CA ALA A 238 -1.00 22.86 -2.17
C ALA A 238 -1.50 21.89 -1.06
N MET A 239 -2.54 21.11 -1.34
CA MET A 239 -3.09 20.16 -0.37
C MET A 239 -2.09 19.02 -0.11
N PRO A 240 -1.69 18.75 1.16
CA PRO A 240 -0.93 17.56 1.51
C PRO A 240 -1.83 16.33 1.53
N SER A 241 -1.25 15.15 1.60
CA SER A 241 -1.98 13.99 2.09
C SER A 241 -2.34 14.19 3.56
N HIS A 242 -3.55 13.79 3.97
CA HIS A 242 -4.04 14.03 5.32
C HIS A 242 -4.64 12.76 5.92
N ILE A 243 -4.39 12.53 7.20
CA ILE A 243 -5.03 11.49 8.01
C ILE A 243 -5.59 12.15 9.26
N HIS A 244 -6.83 11.86 9.59
CA HIS A 244 -7.46 12.33 10.82
C HIS A 244 -7.68 11.14 11.77
N LEU A 245 -6.94 11.09 12.85
CA LEU A 245 -7.08 10.06 13.88
C LEU A 245 -8.32 10.35 14.72
N THR A 246 -9.15 9.34 14.92
CA THR A 246 -10.43 9.43 15.62
C THR A 246 -10.46 8.50 16.82
N TYR A 247 -11.29 8.80 17.83
CA TYR A 247 -11.41 7.95 19.02
C TYR A 247 -11.96 6.56 18.75
N ASP A 248 -12.74 6.39 17.68
CA ASP A 248 -13.33 5.13 17.25
C ASP A 248 -12.41 4.31 16.30
N GLY A 249 -11.24 4.87 15.93
CA GLY A 249 -10.27 4.20 15.06
C GLY A 249 -10.67 4.14 13.59
N LEU A 250 -11.67 4.92 13.16
CA LEU A 250 -12.04 5.04 11.75
C LEU A 250 -10.90 5.60 10.90
N ASP A 251 -10.19 6.61 11.41
CA ASP A 251 -8.98 7.23 10.85
C ASP A 251 -9.08 7.55 9.34
N PRO A 252 -10.05 8.37 8.92
CA PRO A 252 -10.21 8.70 7.51
C PRO A 252 -8.96 9.39 6.95
N TYR A 253 -8.65 9.06 5.70
CA TYR A 253 -7.49 9.60 5.02
C TYR A 253 -7.86 10.23 3.68
N TYR A 254 -7.22 11.36 3.37
CA TYR A 254 -7.48 12.21 2.22
C TYR A 254 -6.20 12.36 1.42
N LEU A 255 -6.26 12.17 0.11
CA LEU A 255 -5.14 12.47 -0.78
C LEU A 255 -5.46 13.70 -1.63
N PRO A 256 -4.44 14.50 -1.96
CA PRO A 256 -4.59 15.69 -2.80
C PRO A 256 -5.09 15.32 -4.19
N PRO A 257 -5.35 16.30 -5.07
CA PRO A 257 -5.66 16.02 -6.47
C PRO A 257 -4.61 15.14 -7.13
N ILE A 258 -5.02 13.97 -7.60
CA ILE A 258 -4.17 12.97 -8.25
C ILE A 258 -4.67 12.74 -9.67
N PRO A 259 -3.81 12.80 -10.72
CA PRO A 259 -4.18 12.40 -12.06
C PRO A 259 -4.32 10.87 -12.17
N TYR A 260 -5.39 10.43 -12.84
CA TYR A 260 -5.68 9.03 -13.12
C TYR A 260 -5.55 8.72 -14.61
N PRO A 261 -5.46 7.42 -15.01
CA PRO A 261 -5.25 7.02 -16.40
C PRO A 261 -6.37 7.43 -17.37
N ASP A 262 -7.55 7.77 -16.88
CA ASP A 262 -8.68 8.30 -17.66
C ASP A 262 -8.51 9.77 -18.07
N GLY A 263 -7.38 10.40 -17.72
CA GLY A 263 -7.06 11.80 -17.99
C GLY A 263 -7.74 12.78 -17.05
N GLN A 264 -8.48 12.30 -16.03
CA GLN A 264 -9.11 13.14 -15.01
C GLN A 264 -8.25 13.21 -13.75
N SER A 265 -8.56 14.17 -12.87
CA SER A 265 -7.91 14.29 -11.57
C SER A 265 -8.95 14.22 -10.44
N TYR A 266 -8.56 13.55 -9.37
CA TYR A 266 -9.46 13.26 -8.26
C TYR A 266 -8.82 13.58 -6.93
N VAL A 267 -9.59 14.12 -5.98
CA VAL A 267 -9.33 13.96 -4.56
C VAL A 267 -9.80 12.57 -4.16
N LYS A 268 -8.98 11.84 -3.44
CA LYS A 268 -9.30 10.49 -2.98
C LYS A 268 -9.51 10.47 -1.48
N LEU A 269 -10.54 9.74 -1.05
CA LEU A 269 -10.86 9.50 0.35
C LEU A 269 -11.03 8.00 0.61
N GLY A 270 -10.54 7.56 1.76
CA GLY A 270 -10.82 6.24 2.33
C GLY A 270 -10.99 6.31 3.83
N GLY A 271 -11.60 5.30 4.37
CA GLY A 271 -12.00 5.13 5.77
C GLY A 271 -13.27 4.28 5.78
N ASN A 272 -13.20 3.08 6.32
CA ASN A 272 -14.35 2.18 6.32
C ASN A 272 -14.93 2.11 7.74
N PRO A 273 -16.21 2.44 7.92
CA PRO A 273 -16.85 2.45 9.26
C PRO A 273 -16.98 1.04 9.84
N VAL A 274 -16.96 0.01 9.01
CA VAL A 274 -17.09 -1.39 9.41
C VAL A 274 -16.09 -2.26 8.64
N ASP A 275 -15.43 -3.18 9.34
CA ASP A 275 -14.63 -4.22 8.75
C ASP A 275 -15.53 -5.35 8.24
N ILE A 276 -15.58 -5.55 6.93
CA ILE A 276 -16.22 -6.70 6.30
C ILE A 276 -15.12 -7.69 5.93
N GLU A 277 -15.06 -8.84 6.62
CA GLU A 277 -14.10 -9.89 6.31
C GLU A 277 -14.52 -10.63 5.04
N LEU A 278 -13.54 -10.83 4.16
CA LEU A 278 -13.65 -11.66 2.97
C LEU A 278 -12.98 -13.00 3.31
N ALA A 279 -13.82 -13.99 3.63
CA ALA A 279 -13.35 -15.24 4.23
C ALA A 279 -12.69 -16.20 3.23
N THR A 280 -13.05 -16.08 1.96
CA THR A 280 -12.59 -16.97 0.89
C THR A 280 -11.97 -16.18 -0.26
N THR A 281 -11.17 -16.86 -1.08
CA THR A 281 -10.64 -16.31 -2.32
C THR A 281 -11.78 -15.82 -3.26
N GLU A 282 -12.89 -16.54 -3.29
CA GLU A 282 -14.05 -16.17 -4.11
C GLU A 282 -14.71 -14.89 -3.60
N ASP A 283 -14.80 -14.68 -2.28
CA ASP A 283 -15.29 -13.42 -1.70
C ASP A 283 -14.40 -12.25 -2.12
N VAL A 284 -13.07 -12.42 -2.13
CA VAL A 284 -12.13 -11.41 -2.59
C VAL A 284 -12.34 -11.09 -4.07
N HIS A 285 -12.53 -12.10 -4.91
CA HIS A 285 -12.78 -11.90 -6.34
C HIS A 285 -14.12 -11.18 -6.58
N ASN A 286 -15.18 -11.61 -5.90
CA ASN A 286 -16.50 -10.99 -5.98
C ASN A 286 -16.48 -9.52 -5.52
N TRP A 287 -15.72 -9.24 -4.45
CA TRP A 287 -15.54 -7.88 -3.96
C TRP A 287 -14.88 -6.96 -5.00
N PHE A 288 -13.80 -7.41 -5.64
CA PHE A 288 -13.16 -6.61 -6.69
C PHE A 288 -14.07 -6.37 -7.90
N ARG A 289 -14.92 -7.34 -8.24
CA ARG A 289 -15.90 -7.22 -9.34
C ARG A 289 -17.10 -6.33 -8.99
N SER A 290 -17.42 -6.15 -7.71
CA SER A 290 -18.59 -5.37 -7.26
C SER A 290 -18.48 -3.86 -7.49
N GLY A 291 -17.27 -3.33 -7.69
CA GLY A 291 -17.03 -1.90 -7.78
C GLY A 291 -16.95 -1.17 -6.42
N GLY A 292 -17.16 -1.85 -5.31
CA GLY A 292 -17.17 -1.29 -3.95
C GLY A 292 -18.58 -1.19 -3.36
N SER A 293 -18.69 -0.64 -2.15
CA SER A 293 -19.94 -0.45 -1.41
C SER A 293 -20.48 0.97 -1.58
N GLU A 294 -21.70 1.10 -2.04
CA GLU A 294 -22.38 2.40 -2.17
C GLU A 294 -22.66 3.03 -0.80
N ASP A 295 -23.03 2.25 0.22
CA ASP A 295 -23.23 2.76 1.59
C ASP A 295 -21.96 3.38 2.16
N VAL A 296 -20.81 2.72 1.95
CA VAL A 296 -19.50 3.28 2.31
C VAL A 296 -19.21 4.53 1.47
N GLY A 297 -19.56 4.52 0.19
CA GLY A 297 -19.41 5.67 -0.70
C GLY A 297 -20.16 6.91 -0.21
N GLN A 298 -21.40 6.75 0.24
CA GLN A 298 -22.22 7.84 0.82
C GLN A 298 -21.59 8.36 2.13
N PHE A 299 -21.18 7.45 3.01
CA PHE A 299 -20.47 7.81 4.23
C PHE A 299 -19.19 8.61 3.95
N LEU A 300 -18.38 8.20 2.97
CA LEU A 300 -17.17 8.92 2.58
C LEU A 300 -17.50 10.30 1.97
N GLU A 301 -18.63 10.43 1.29
CA GLU A 301 -19.08 11.72 0.76
C GLU A 301 -19.47 12.69 1.88
N GLU A 302 -20.10 12.23 2.95
CA GLU A 302 -20.36 13.04 4.16
C GLU A 302 -19.05 13.49 4.79
N LEU A 303 -18.10 12.56 4.98
CA LEU A 303 -16.79 12.88 5.57
C LEU A 303 -15.99 13.91 4.78
N ILE A 304 -16.04 13.86 3.44
CA ILE A 304 -15.30 14.85 2.64
C ILE A 304 -15.96 16.23 2.68
N ARG A 305 -17.30 16.30 2.73
CA ARG A 305 -18.02 17.57 2.90
C ARG A 305 -17.73 18.22 4.25
N ASP A 306 -17.62 17.43 5.30
CA ASP A 306 -17.24 17.92 6.62
C ASP A 306 -15.80 18.43 6.65
N ARG A 307 -14.88 17.73 5.94
CA ARG A 307 -13.45 18.06 5.95
C ARG A 307 -13.09 19.18 4.97
N ILE A 308 -13.73 19.22 3.81
CA ILE A 308 -13.52 20.22 2.74
C ILE A 308 -14.90 20.80 2.36
N PRO A 309 -15.49 21.68 3.22
CA PRO A 309 -16.87 22.13 3.06
C PRO A 309 -17.20 22.74 1.70
N ASP A 310 -16.23 23.44 1.10
CA ASP A 310 -16.40 24.12 -0.19
C ASP A 310 -15.91 23.27 -1.38
N LEU A 311 -15.85 21.96 -1.23
CA LEU A 311 -15.43 21.08 -2.34
C LEU A 311 -16.51 21.01 -3.42
N HIS A 312 -16.14 21.46 -4.62
CA HIS A 312 -16.96 21.32 -5.82
C HIS A 312 -16.46 20.14 -6.66
N ALA A 313 -16.94 18.92 -6.34
CA ALA A 313 -16.72 17.75 -7.15
C ALA A 313 -17.72 17.67 -8.31
N GLU A 314 -17.23 17.34 -9.51
CA GLU A 314 -18.08 17.16 -10.70
C GLU A 314 -18.75 15.77 -10.73
N ASP A 315 -18.12 14.79 -10.05
CA ASP A 315 -18.56 13.40 -10.03
C ASP A 315 -17.91 12.63 -8.89
N ARG A 316 -18.50 11.50 -8.50
CA ARG A 316 -17.96 10.54 -7.54
C ARG A 316 -17.86 9.16 -8.16
N THR A 317 -16.68 8.54 -8.06
CA THR A 317 -16.44 7.15 -8.48
C THR A 317 -15.97 6.33 -7.30
N LEU A 318 -16.50 5.13 -7.13
CA LEU A 318 -16.05 4.18 -6.10
C LEU A 318 -15.08 3.16 -6.70
N LYS A 319 -14.11 2.72 -5.88
CA LYS A 319 -13.18 1.66 -6.24
C LYS A 319 -13.05 0.67 -5.09
N PRO A 320 -13.14 -0.65 -5.38
CA PRO A 320 -12.86 -1.69 -4.41
C PRO A 320 -11.36 -1.78 -4.13
N CYS A 321 -11.03 -2.14 -2.91
CA CYS A 321 -9.70 -2.49 -2.47
C CYS A 321 -9.80 -3.53 -1.35
N VAL A 322 -8.70 -4.12 -0.96
CA VAL A 322 -8.60 -4.98 0.21
C VAL A 322 -7.40 -4.62 1.06
N THR A 323 -7.51 -4.87 2.35
CA THR A 323 -6.39 -4.87 3.29
C THR A 323 -6.30 -6.22 3.95
N SER A 324 -5.07 -6.69 4.21
CA SER A 324 -4.82 -7.96 4.89
C SER A 324 -4.10 -7.72 6.20
N TYR A 325 -4.52 -8.41 7.25
CA TYR A 325 -4.04 -8.26 8.61
C TYR A 325 -3.56 -9.59 9.18
N THR A 326 -2.44 -9.56 9.87
CA THR A 326 -1.98 -10.58 10.78
C THR A 326 -2.68 -10.45 12.13
N THR A 327 -2.61 -11.45 12.96
CA THR A 327 -3.25 -11.44 14.28
C THR A 327 -2.61 -10.48 15.29
N ASP A 328 -1.32 -10.21 15.14
CA ASP A 328 -0.52 -9.36 16.04
C ASP A 328 -0.24 -7.96 15.48
N GLY A 329 -0.73 -7.66 14.26
CA GLY A 329 -0.49 -6.37 13.59
C GLY A 329 0.93 -6.18 13.06
N MET A 330 1.78 -7.22 13.13
CA MET A 330 3.13 -7.21 12.59
C MET A 330 3.21 -7.98 11.27
N PRO A 331 4.13 -7.66 10.35
CA PRO A 331 4.27 -8.44 9.12
C PRO A 331 4.82 -9.84 9.43
N ASP A 332 4.27 -10.86 8.79
CA ASP A 332 4.84 -12.22 8.85
C ASP A 332 5.96 -12.34 7.81
N ILE A 333 7.22 -12.17 8.27
CA ILE A 333 8.41 -12.27 7.45
C ILE A 333 9.38 -13.23 8.12
N ARG A 334 9.46 -14.45 7.61
CA ARG A 334 10.30 -15.50 8.20
C ARG A 334 10.59 -16.62 7.21
N ARG A 335 11.59 -17.43 7.54
CA ARG A 335 11.82 -18.71 6.86
C ARG A 335 10.80 -19.75 7.38
N LEU A 336 10.25 -20.49 6.45
CA LEU A 336 9.37 -21.65 6.73
C LEU A 336 10.16 -22.96 6.74
N SER A 337 11.17 -23.03 5.83
CA SER A 337 12.07 -24.15 5.70
C SER A 337 13.46 -23.70 5.25
N GLU A 338 14.34 -24.63 4.89
CA GLU A 338 15.63 -24.28 4.31
C GLU A 338 15.49 -23.55 2.96
N ARG A 339 14.39 -23.79 2.23
CA ARG A 339 14.19 -23.36 0.83
C ARG A 339 13.03 -22.40 0.63
N VAL A 340 12.11 -22.31 1.59
CA VAL A 340 10.91 -21.48 1.47
C VAL A 340 10.87 -20.43 2.57
N ALA A 341 10.52 -19.20 2.19
CA ALA A 341 10.25 -18.10 3.10
C ALA A 341 8.93 -17.43 2.75
N ILE A 342 8.37 -16.67 3.69
CA ILE A 342 7.16 -15.88 3.55
C ILE A 342 7.44 -14.40 3.82
N ALA A 343 6.73 -13.50 3.13
CA ALA A 343 6.70 -12.06 3.40
C ALA A 343 5.31 -11.51 3.07
N VAL A 344 4.44 -11.43 4.08
CA VAL A 344 3.04 -11.00 3.97
C VAL A 344 2.62 -10.14 5.16
N GLY A 345 1.37 -9.66 5.19
CA GLY A 345 0.84 -8.94 6.33
C GLY A 345 1.19 -7.44 6.31
N GLY A 346 0.71 -6.73 5.29
CA GLY A 346 0.90 -5.28 5.20
C GLY A 346 0.09 -4.46 6.22
N ASN A 347 -0.89 -5.07 6.90
CA ASN A 347 -1.66 -4.49 8.00
C ASN A 347 -2.23 -3.09 7.71
N GLY A 348 -2.78 -2.88 6.51
CA GLY A 348 -3.27 -1.57 6.05
C GLY A 348 -2.16 -0.55 5.72
N LYS A 349 -0.90 -0.87 6.03
CA LYS A 349 0.28 0.02 5.87
C LYS A 349 1.24 -0.47 4.78
N GLY A 350 0.89 -1.55 4.05
CA GLY A 350 1.79 -2.26 3.15
C GLY A 350 2.38 -1.42 2.02
N ALA A 351 1.63 -0.45 1.46
CA ALA A 351 2.09 0.30 0.30
C ALA A 351 3.34 1.13 0.59
N LYS A 352 3.32 1.98 1.63
CA LYS A 352 4.46 2.81 2.02
C LYS A 352 5.66 2.02 2.53
N ASN A 353 5.41 0.82 3.05
CA ASN A 353 6.40 -0.04 3.69
C ASN A 353 6.96 -1.13 2.76
N SER A 354 6.37 -1.29 1.57
CA SER A 354 6.58 -2.46 0.72
C SER A 354 8.03 -2.70 0.31
N ASP A 355 8.80 -1.65 0.09
CA ASP A 355 10.18 -1.81 -0.35
C ASP A 355 11.07 -2.41 0.75
N GLU A 356 10.91 -1.93 1.98
CA GLU A 356 11.65 -2.50 3.12
C GLU A 356 11.14 -3.88 3.52
N LEU A 357 9.81 -4.10 3.51
CA LEU A 357 9.24 -5.43 3.76
C LEU A 357 9.73 -6.45 2.72
N GLY A 358 9.85 -6.04 1.46
CA GLY A 358 10.43 -6.88 0.40
C GLY A 358 11.91 -7.19 0.64
N ARG A 359 12.70 -6.20 1.09
CA ARG A 359 14.10 -6.41 1.47
C ARG A 359 14.25 -7.40 2.63
N LEU A 360 13.43 -7.25 3.66
CA LEU A 360 13.40 -8.18 4.79
C LEU A 360 13.00 -9.59 4.34
N GLY A 361 12.01 -9.71 3.44
CA GLY A 361 11.64 -11.00 2.85
C GLY A 361 12.77 -11.64 2.04
N ALA A 362 13.50 -10.83 1.27
CA ALA A 362 14.68 -11.29 0.55
C ALA A 362 15.77 -11.81 1.51
N ASN A 363 16.04 -11.09 2.59
CA ASN A 363 17.00 -11.51 3.63
C ASN A 363 16.54 -12.82 4.31
N ALA A 364 15.27 -12.92 4.68
CA ALA A 364 14.72 -14.15 5.27
C ALA A 364 14.92 -15.35 4.34
N LEU A 365 14.68 -15.21 3.02
CA LEU A 365 14.91 -16.27 2.05
C LEU A 365 16.39 -16.71 1.99
N LEU A 366 17.29 -15.76 2.11
CA LEU A 366 18.75 -16.02 2.09
C LEU A 366 19.30 -16.53 3.43
N GLY A 367 18.53 -16.40 4.53
CA GLY A 367 18.94 -16.77 5.87
C GLY A 367 19.85 -15.73 6.55
N GLN A 368 19.61 -14.46 6.21
CA GLN A 368 20.34 -13.29 6.74
C GLN A 368 19.49 -12.53 7.75
#